data_ed5ece71f0c4eabf89e3c9cf83e782b0
#
_entry.id   ed5ece71f0c4eabf89e3c9cf83e782b0
#
_cell.length_a   1.000
_cell.length_b   1.000
_cell.length_c   1.000
_cell.angle_alpha   90.00
_cell.angle_beta   90.00
_cell.angle_gamma   90.00
#
_symmetry.space_group_name_H-M   'P 1'
#
loop_
_entity.id
_entity.type
_entity.pdbx_description
1 polymer ?
#
loop_
_entity_poly.entity_id
_entity_poly.type
_entity_poly.pdbx_seq_one_letter_code
_entity_poly.pdbx_strand_id
1 'polypeptide(L)'
;RNDKIPLEEVKQYDKILLSPGPGIPDEAGIMKAVVKEYGATKSILGICLGHQGIAEVYGAKLFNIPKVLHGVTSTGIVKDRSEYLFDRVPDSFQATHYHSWAVLPESITPDLVVTAVNEEGLIMGLRHVRYDVKGLQFHPESIMTPEGPKMIENWINH
;
A
#
# COMPACT_ATOMS: atom_id res chain seq x y z
N ARG A 1 11.83 5.95 12.95
CA ARG A 1 10.42 5.83 13.42
C ARG A 1 9.72 7.14 13.12
N ASN A 2 8.50 7.07 12.67
CA ASN A 2 7.70 8.22 12.28
C ASN A 2 7.38 9.20 13.44
N ASP A 3 7.53 8.75 14.69
CA ASP A 3 7.40 9.57 15.91
C ASP A 3 8.69 10.32 16.30
N LYS A 4 9.76 10.19 15.51
CA LYS A 4 11.09 10.77 15.78
C LYS A 4 11.56 11.78 14.73
N ILE A 5 10.88 11.87 13.60
CA ILE A 5 11.18 12.79 12.52
C ILE A 5 10.09 13.85 12.41
N PRO A 6 10.40 15.15 12.44
CA PRO A 6 9.45 16.22 12.14
C PRO A 6 8.94 16.10 10.69
N LEU A 7 7.68 16.49 10.46
CA LEU A 7 7.07 16.41 9.13
C LEU A 7 7.88 17.17 8.07
N GLU A 8 8.40 18.33 8.39
CA GLU A 8 9.20 19.17 7.50
C GLU A 8 10.54 18.54 7.08
N GLU A 9 11.10 17.66 7.88
CA GLU A 9 12.32 16.95 7.51
C GLU A 9 12.11 15.91 6.41
N VAL A 10 10.87 15.44 6.22
CA VAL A 10 10.53 14.48 5.16
C VAL A 10 10.74 15.08 3.77
N LYS A 11 10.67 16.41 3.65
CA LYS A 11 10.89 17.16 2.40
C LYS A 11 12.21 16.84 1.70
N GLN A 12 13.26 16.48 2.45
CA GLN A 12 14.59 16.20 1.90
C GLN A 12 14.69 14.88 1.12
N TYR A 13 13.69 14.00 1.23
CA TYR A 13 13.68 12.68 0.57
C TYR A 13 12.81 12.72 -0.69
N ASP A 14 13.24 12.03 -1.75
CA ASP A 14 12.50 11.93 -3.01
C ASP A 14 11.51 10.77 -3.00
N LYS A 15 11.87 9.67 -2.31
CA LYS A 15 11.04 8.47 -2.16
C LYS A 15 10.77 8.20 -0.68
N ILE A 16 9.50 7.90 -0.38
CA ILE A 16 9.03 7.70 1.00
C ILE A 16 8.34 6.34 1.07
N LEU A 17 8.88 5.44 1.87
CA LEU A 17 8.25 4.16 2.19
C LEU A 17 7.50 4.28 3.53
N LEU A 18 6.19 4.06 3.49
CA LEU A 18 5.35 3.95 4.69
C LEU A 18 5.25 2.47 5.07
N SER A 19 5.99 2.09 6.11
CA SER A 19 6.17 0.70 6.53
C SER A 19 4.91 0.09 7.15
N PRO A 20 4.83 -1.25 7.24
CA PRO A 20 3.88 -1.94 8.09
C PRO A 20 3.97 -1.49 9.55
N GLY A 21 2.87 -1.68 10.29
CA GLY A 21 2.82 -1.39 11.72
C GLY A 21 1.56 -1.93 12.35
N PRO A 22 1.50 -1.96 13.70
CA PRO A 22 0.31 -2.36 14.43
C PRO A 22 -0.76 -1.27 14.42
N GLY A 23 -1.99 -1.64 14.79
CA GLY A 23 -3.10 -0.70 14.97
C GLY A 23 -3.73 -0.26 13.66
N ILE A 24 -4.23 0.95 13.66
CA ILE A 24 -4.88 1.61 12.51
C ILE A 24 -4.08 2.86 12.10
N PRO A 25 -4.28 3.41 10.88
CA PRO A 25 -3.51 4.55 10.40
C PRO A 25 -3.55 5.80 11.29
N ASP A 26 -4.66 6.04 12.00
CA ASP A 26 -4.79 7.19 12.91
C ASP A 26 -3.86 7.11 14.14
N GLU A 27 -3.40 5.91 14.48
CA GLU A 27 -2.45 5.67 15.57
C GLU A 27 -0.98 5.68 15.10
N ALA A 28 -0.74 5.87 13.80
CA ALA A 28 0.58 5.76 13.18
C ALA A 28 1.34 7.10 13.08
N GLY A 29 1.22 7.98 14.08
CA GLY A 29 1.98 9.23 14.17
C GLY A 29 1.73 10.14 12.96
N ILE A 30 2.80 10.58 12.28
CA ILE A 30 2.72 11.53 11.16
C ILE A 30 2.39 10.89 9.81
N MET A 31 2.12 9.58 9.73
CA MET A 31 1.99 8.85 8.45
C MET A 31 0.98 9.50 7.50
N LYS A 32 -0.25 9.77 7.97
CA LYS A 32 -1.29 10.41 7.13
C LYS A 32 -0.93 11.86 6.77
N ALA A 33 -0.26 12.59 7.66
CA ALA A 33 0.24 13.95 7.39
C ALA A 33 1.29 13.94 6.27
N VAL A 34 2.19 12.96 6.26
CA VAL A 34 3.19 12.78 5.17
C VAL A 34 2.50 12.61 3.82
N VAL A 35 1.48 11.74 3.73
CA VAL A 35 0.75 11.52 2.48
C VAL A 35 0.04 12.80 2.02
N LYS A 36 -0.61 13.51 2.93
CA LYS A 36 -1.32 14.77 2.61
C LYS A 36 -0.37 15.87 2.12
N GLU A 37 0.77 16.04 2.79
CA GLU A 37 1.71 17.12 2.50
C GLU A 37 2.54 16.83 1.25
N TYR A 38 3.00 15.59 1.09
CA TYR A 38 3.99 15.25 0.08
C TYR A 38 3.48 14.38 -1.06
N GLY A 39 2.24 13.88 -1.02
CA GLY A 39 1.70 12.99 -2.04
C GLY A 39 1.71 13.57 -3.46
N ALA A 40 1.53 14.88 -3.60
CA ALA A 40 1.54 15.54 -4.91
C ALA A 40 2.95 15.74 -5.50
N THR A 41 4.02 15.61 -4.70
CA THR A 41 5.38 16.00 -5.09
C THR A 41 6.44 14.92 -4.89
N LYS A 42 6.13 13.86 -4.16
CA LYS A 42 7.06 12.78 -3.81
C LYS A 42 6.53 11.44 -4.26
N SER A 43 7.44 10.50 -4.51
CA SER A 43 7.09 9.10 -4.73
C SER A 43 6.82 8.42 -3.38
N ILE A 44 5.61 7.93 -3.14
CA ILE A 44 5.21 7.31 -1.88
C ILE A 44 4.70 5.89 -2.12
N LEU A 45 5.30 4.93 -1.42
CA LEU A 45 4.84 3.56 -1.37
C LEU A 45 4.41 3.20 0.06
N GLY A 46 3.16 2.79 0.23
CA GLY A 46 2.62 2.30 1.51
C GLY A 46 2.50 0.78 1.52
N ILE A 47 3.01 0.13 2.58
CA ILE A 47 2.90 -1.31 2.78
C ILE A 47 2.00 -1.58 3.98
N CYS A 48 1.00 -2.45 3.81
CA CYS A 48 0.05 -2.88 4.83
C CYS A 48 -0.62 -1.67 5.53
N LEU A 49 -0.18 -1.27 6.72
CA LEU A 49 -0.67 -0.08 7.40
C LEU A 49 -0.49 1.20 6.57
N GLY A 50 0.64 1.33 5.86
CA GLY A 50 0.89 2.45 4.96
C GLY A 50 -0.08 2.50 3.77
N HIS A 51 -0.43 1.36 3.19
CA HIS A 51 -1.47 1.23 2.16
C HIS A 51 -2.83 1.70 2.68
N GLN A 52 -3.21 1.27 3.89
CA GLN A 52 -4.45 1.68 4.54
C GLN A 52 -4.49 3.19 4.81
N GLY A 53 -3.37 3.76 5.27
CA GLY A 53 -3.25 5.20 5.48
C GLY A 53 -3.38 6.02 4.19
N ILE A 54 -2.81 5.56 3.09
CA ILE A 54 -2.98 6.17 1.76
C ILE A 54 -4.46 6.14 1.37
N ALA A 55 -5.11 4.98 1.49
CA ALA A 55 -6.53 4.83 1.15
C ALA A 55 -7.41 5.83 1.92
N GLU A 56 -7.23 5.95 3.24
CA GLU A 56 -7.99 6.88 4.07
C GLU A 56 -7.71 8.35 3.74
N VAL A 57 -6.46 8.72 3.44
CA VAL A 57 -6.12 10.10 3.06
C VAL A 57 -6.87 10.53 1.80
N TYR A 58 -7.06 9.62 0.86
CA TYR A 58 -7.81 9.87 -0.38
C TYR A 58 -9.29 9.46 -0.29
N GLY A 59 -9.82 9.34 0.95
CA GLY A 59 -11.26 9.27 1.21
C GLY A 59 -11.88 7.87 1.22
N ALA A 60 -11.10 6.82 1.03
CA ALA A 60 -11.58 5.44 1.20
C ALA A 60 -11.72 5.09 2.69
N LYS A 61 -12.44 4.01 2.97
CA LYS A 61 -12.71 3.52 4.34
C LYS A 61 -12.08 2.17 4.56
N LEU A 62 -11.77 1.87 5.80
CA LEU A 62 -11.33 0.56 6.25
C LEU A 62 -12.49 -0.23 6.87
N PHE A 63 -12.41 -1.55 6.77
CA PHE A 63 -13.28 -2.45 7.51
C PHE A 63 -12.47 -3.56 8.17
N ASN A 64 -12.98 -4.09 9.27
CA ASN A 64 -12.37 -5.23 9.93
C ASN A 64 -12.81 -6.52 9.22
N ILE A 65 -11.85 -7.30 8.72
CA ILE A 65 -12.14 -8.57 8.07
C ILE A 65 -12.52 -9.63 9.12
N PRO A 66 -13.55 -10.46 8.86
CA PRO A 66 -14.03 -11.44 9.87
C PRO A 66 -12.98 -12.46 10.29
N LYS A 67 -12.05 -12.78 9.40
CA LYS A 67 -10.94 -13.70 9.64
C LYS A 67 -9.62 -12.96 9.64
N VAL A 68 -8.97 -12.90 10.81
CA VAL A 68 -7.62 -12.31 10.91
C VAL A 68 -6.65 -13.08 10.02
N LEU A 69 -5.96 -12.36 9.11
CA LEU A 69 -4.91 -12.91 8.26
C LEU A 69 -3.57 -12.69 8.95
N HIS A 70 -2.93 -13.75 9.44
CA HIS A 70 -1.64 -13.67 10.10
C HIS A 70 -0.73 -14.83 9.67
N GLY A 71 0.32 -14.50 8.90
CA GLY A 71 1.23 -15.49 8.35
C GLY A 71 0.58 -16.41 7.31
N VAL A 72 -0.46 -15.94 6.66
CA VAL A 72 -1.17 -16.67 5.60
C VAL A 72 -0.88 -16.08 4.23
N THR A 73 -1.01 -16.87 3.21
CA THR A 73 -0.85 -16.45 1.81
C THR A 73 -2.17 -16.49 1.06
N SER A 74 -2.31 -15.62 0.09
CA SER A 74 -3.39 -15.63 -0.89
C SER A 74 -2.83 -15.40 -2.29
N THR A 75 -3.65 -15.60 -3.32
CA THR A 75 -3.29 -15.28 -4.68
C THR A 75 -3.65 -13.83 -4.98
N GLY A 76 -2.63 -12.98 -5.19
CA GLY A 76 -2.81 -11.64 -5.74
C GLY A 76 -3.06 -11.72 -7.24
N ILE A 77 -3.99 -10.91 -7.73
CA ILE A 77 -4.38 -10.83 -9.16
C ILE A 77 -4.22 -9.39 -9.60
N VAL A 78 -3.33 -9.14 -10.56
CA VAL A 78 -3.11 -7.80 -11.12
C VAL A 78 -4.34 -7.37 -11.93
N LYS A 79 -4.84 -6.16 -11.66
CA LYS A 79 -6.00 -5.56 -12.33
C LYS A 79 -5.61 -4.41 -13.26
N ASP A 80 -4.52 -3.71 -12.95
CA ASP A 80 -4.04 -2.59 -13.74
C ASP A 80 -2.59 -2.84 -14.19
N ARG A 81 -2.43 -3.22 -15.45
CA ARG A 81 -1.11 -3.47 -16.05
C ARG A 81 -0.33 -2.21 -16.39
N SER A 82 -0.95 -1.04 -16.29
CA SER A 82 -0.25 0.23 -16.41
C SER A 82 0.50 0.63 -15.12
N GLU A 83 0.24 -0.06 -14.00
CA GLU A 83 0.95 0.15 -12.74
C GLU A 83 2.36 -0.46 -12.81
N TYR A 84 3.38 0.39 -12.77
CA TYR A 84 4.77 -0.03 -12.95
C TYR A 84 5.31 -0.94 -11.83
N LEU A 85 4.69 -0.94 -10.64
CA LEU A 85 5.05 -1.90 -9.58
C LEU A 85 4.97 -3.35 -10.08
N PHE A 86 4.03 -3.62 -10.98
CA PHE A 86 3.80 -4.95 -11.54
C PHE A 86 4.53 -5.19 -12.88
N ASP A 87 5.47 -4.32 -13.27
CA ASP A 87 6.29 -4.58 -14.44
C ASP A 87 7.09 -5.87 -14.27
N ARG A 88 6.97 -6.78 -15.25
CA ARG A 88 7.56 -8.13 -15.24
C ARG A 88 7.16 -9.01 -14.02
N VAL A 89 6.04 -8.69 -13.37
CA VAL A 89 5.39 -9.54 -12.37
C VAL A 89 4.28 -10.34 -13.09
N PRO A 90 4.08 -11.64 -12.82
CA PRO A 90 2.97 -12.43 -13.38
C PRO A 90 1.60 -11.84 -13.08
N ASP A 91 0.58 -12.16 -13.89
CA ASP A 91 -0.81 -11.70 -13.66
C ASP A 91 -1.38 -12.18 -12.33
N SER A 92 -0.89 -13.30 -11.84
CA SER A 92 -1.18 -13.80 -10.50
C SER A 92 0.12 -14.12 -9.77
N PHE A 93 0.17 -13.76 -8.50
CA PHE A 93 1.35 -13.92 -7.65
C PHE A 93 0.93 -14.32 -6.23
N GLN A 94 1.84 -14.92 -5.48
CA GLN A 94 1.61 -15.24 -4.07
C GLN A 94 1.85 -13.99 -3.21
N ALA A 95 0.91 -13.66 -2.33
CA ALA A 95 0.95 -12.53 -1.42
C ALA A 95 0.80 -12.98 0.03
N THR A 96 1.63 -12.46 0.94
CA THR A 96 1.61 -12.79 2.36
C THR A 96 0.93 -11.70 3.17
N HIS A 97 0.11 -12.10 4.14
CA HIS A 97 -0.72 -11.21 4.95
C HIS A 97 -0.46 -11.33 6.45
N TYR A 98 -0.49 -10.16 7.12
CA TYR A 98 -0.40 -9.99 8.57
C TYR A 98 -1.33 -8.87 9.02
N HIS A 99 -2.64 -8.92 8.65
CA HIS A 99 -3.58 -7.86 8.95
C HIS A 99 -4.98 -8.37 9.27
N SER A 100 -5.76 -7.57 9.98
CA SER A 100 -7.19 -7.76 10.27
C SER A 100 -8.07 -6.64 9.71
N TRP A 101 -7.46 -5.58 9.16
CA TRP A 101 -8.15 -4.49 8.48
C TRP A 101 -7.81 -4.51 7.00
N ALA A 102 -8.77 -4.10 6.18
CA ALA A 102 -8.61 -3.95 4.73
C ALA A 102 -9.39 -2.72 4.24
N VAL A 103 -9.03 -2.23 3.06
CA VAL A 103 -9.77 -1.16 2.39
C VAL A 103 -11.10 -1.70 1.90
N LEU A 104 -12.19 -1.03 2.23
CA LEU A 104 -13.55 -1.38 1.82
C LEU A 104 -13.73 -1.10 0.33
N PRO A 105 -13.97 -2.12 -0.52
CA PRO A 105 -14.02 -1.95 -1.98
C PRO A 105 -15.02 -0.90 -2.44
N GLU A 106 -16.20 -0.84 -1.81
CA GLU A 106 -17.27 0.08 -2.17
C GLU A 106 -16.97 1.54 -1.78
N SER A 107 -15.88 1.77 -1.03
CA SER A 107 -15.46 3.11 -0.60
C SER A 107 -14.41 3.74 -1.49
N ILE A 108 -13.94 3.04 -2.52
CA ILE A 108 -12.93 3.58 -3.45
C ILE A 108 -13.46 4.84 -4.11
N THR A 109 -12.65 5.90 -4.02
CA THR A 109 -12.98 7.22 -4.56
C THR A 109 -12.45 7.38 -6.00
N PRO A 110 -12.90 8.41 -6.76
CA PRO A 110 -12.35 8.71 -8.08
C PRO A 110 -10.86 9.04 -8.11
N ASP A 111 -10.26 9.37 -6.97
CA ASP A 111 -8.81 9.64 -6.86
C ASP A 111 -7.96 8.36 -6.77
N LEU A 112 -8.59 7.21 -6.56
CA LEU A 112 -7.90 5.92 -6.38
C LEU A 112 -8.24 4.92 -7.48
N VAL A 113 -7.24 4.17 -7.90
CA VAL A 113 -7.37 3.02 -8.82
C VAL A 113 -6.94 1.77 -8.08
N VAL A 114 -7.76 0.72 -8.12
CA VAL A 114 -7.41 -0.61 -7.63
C VAL A 114 -6.49 -1.28 -8.64
N THR A 115 -5.27 -1.61 -8.22
CA THR A 115 -4.23 -2.18 -9.11
C THR A 115 -4.08 -3.68 -8.96
N ALA A 116 -4.48 -4.26 -7.82
CA ALA A 116 -4.53 -5.70 -7.59
C ALA A 116 -5.61 -6.06 -6.56
N VAL A 117 -6.15 -7.25 -6.66
CA VAL A 117 -7.07 -7.87 -5.68
C VAL A 117 -6.60 -9.28 -5.37
N ASN A 118 -7.13 -9.90 -4.30
CA ASN A 118 -6.98 -11.34 -4.11
C ASN A 118 -8.17 -12.12 -4.69
N GLU A 119 -8.13 -13.46 -4.56
CA GLU A 119 -9.20 -14.37 -5.03
C GLU A 119 -10.56 -14.13 -4.36
N GLU A 120 -10.59 -13.50 -3.19
CA GLU A 120 -11.81 -13.15 -2.45
C GLU A 120 -12.30 -11.72 -2.78
N GLY A 121 -11.58 -10.99 -3.63
CA GLY A 121 -11.92 -9.62 -4.02
C GLY A 121 -11.42 -8.53 -3.07
N LEU A 122 -10.62 -8.88 -2.06
CA LEU A 122 -9.99 -7.88 -1.19
C LEU A 122 -8.95 -7.07 -1.98
N ILE A 123 -8.90 -5.77 -1.76
CA ILE A 123 -7.95 -4.87 -2.42
C ILE A 123 -6.54 -5.16 -1.90
N MET A 124 -5.67 -5.59 -2.82
CA MET A 124 -4.27 -5.91 -2.56
C MET A 124 -3.30 -4.82 -3.00
N GLY A 125 -3.71 -4.01 -3.97
CA GLY A 125 -2.93 -2.89 -4.47
C GLY A 125 -3.83 -1.73 -4.88
N LEU A 126 -3.36 -0.51 -4.65
CA LEU A 126 -4.00 0.71 -5.13
C LEU A 126 -2.95 1.75 -5.55
N ARG A 127 -3.37 2.70 -6.36
CA ARG A 127 -2.59 3.90 -6.67
C ARG A 127 -3.49 5.13 -6.77
N HIS A 128 -2.90 6.30 -6.59
CA HIS A 128 -3.55 7.55 -6.92
C HIS A 128 -3.60 7.74 -8.45
N VAL A 129 -4.66 8.36 -8.97
CA VAL A 129 -4.86 8.53 -10.42
C VAL A 129 -3.82 9.44 -11.08
N ARG A 130 -3.23 10.39 -10.35
CA ARG A 130 -2.29 11.41 -10.87
C ARG A 130 -0.92 11.44 -10.19
N TYR A 131 -0.88 11.15 -8.88
CA TYR A 131 0.33 11.26 -8.08
C TYR A 131 1.05 9.92 -8.01
N ASP A 132 2.37 9.95 -7.85
CA ASP A 132 3.16 8.73 -7.64
C ASP A 132 3.02 8.23 -6.19
N VAL A 133 1.77 7.94 -5.80
CA VAL A 133 1.39 7.41 -4.50
C VAL A 133 0.70 6.06 -4.70
N LYS A 134 1.27 5.02 -4.09
CA LYS A 134 0.87 3.63 -4.28
C LYS A 134 0.81 2.89 -2.95
N GLY A 135 0.02 1.83 -2.91
CA GLY A 135 -0.09 1.00 -1.72
C GLY A 135 -0.22 -0.47 -2.07
N LEU A 136 0.43 -1.31 -1.26
CA LEU A 136 0.30 -2.76 -1.27
C LEU A 136 -0.19 -3.24 0.10
N GLN A 137 -1.30 -3.99 0.14
CA GLN A 137 -1.87 -4.51 1.40
C GLN A 137 -1.06 -5.67 1.97
N PHE A 138 -0.40 -6.43 1.11
CA PHE A 138 0.45 -7.57 1.48
C PHE A 138 1.89 -7.12 1.80
N HIS A 139 2.71 -8.08 2.22
CA HIS A 139 4.10 -7.86 2.62
C HIS A 139 5.08 -8.30 1.52
N PRO A 140 5.55 -7.38 0.66
CA PRO A 140 6.51 -7.71 -0.40
C PRO A 140 7.90 -8.10 0.13
N GLU A 141 8.21 -7.75 1.38
CA GLU A 141 9.47 -8.12 2.03
C GLU A 141 9.47 -9.57 2.54
N SER A 142 8.30 -10.21 2.60
CA SER A 142 8.19 -11.59 3.08
C SER A 142 8.77 -12.59 2.09
N ILE A 143 9.53 -13.56 2.60
CA ILE A 143 10.01 -14.69 1.81
C ILE A 143 8.89 -15.49 1.13
N MET A 144 7.67 -15.43 1.69
CA MET A 144 6.48 -16.07 1.13
C MET A 144 5.75 -15.20 0.08
N THR A 145 6.35 -14.07 -0.32
CA THR A 145 5.92 -13.24 -1.47
C THR A 145 7.06 -13.22 -2.49
N PRO A 146 7.22 -14.26 -3.33
CA PRO A 146 8.40 -14.40 -4.19
C PRO A 146 8.63 -13.23 -5.16
N GLU A 147 7.55 -12.61 -5.64
CA GLU A 147 7.60 -11.46 -6.55
C GLU A 147 7.78 -10.11 -5.83
N GLY A 148 7.74 -10.10 -4.51
CA GLY A 148 7.84 -8.89 -3.70
C GLY A 148 9.10 -8.07 -3.94
N PRO A 149 10.31 -8.68 -3.95
CA PRO A 149 11.54 -7.96 -4.26
C PRO A 149 11.51 -7.25 -5.62
N LYS A 150 10.86 -7.85 -6.62
CA LYS A 150 10.69 -7.25 -7.95
C LYS A 150 9.81 -6.00 -7.92
N MET A 151 8.73 -6.03 -7.16
CA MET A 151 7.85 -4.88 -6.99
C MET A 151 8.59 -3.71 -6.33
N ILE A 152 9.38 -3.98 -5.29
CA ILE A 152 10.20 -2.96 -4.61
C ILE A 152 11.28 -2.43 -5.55
N GLU A 153 11.96 -3.30 -6.31
CA GLU A 153 12.95 -2.89 -7.32
C GLU A 153 12.32 -1.96 -8.37
N ASN A 154 11.14 -2.31 -8.88
CA ASN A 154 10.40 -1.48 -9.82
C ASN A 154 10.11 -0.09 -9.24
N TRP A 155 9.70 0.00 -7.97
CA TRP A 155 9.48 1.29 -7.31
C TRP A 155 10.77 2.10 -7.13
N ILE A 156 11.86 1.46 -6.70
CA ILE A 156 13.14 2.15 -6.47
C ILE A 156 13.70 2.75 -7.76
N ASN A 157 13.56 2.02 -8.87
CA ASN A 157 14.18 2.37 -10.16
C ASN A 157 13.30 3.26 -11.05
N HIS A 158 12.03 3.48 -10.70
CA HIS A 158 11.14 4.39 -11.43
C HIS A 158 11.41 5.83 -11.03
#